data_d25ed1e2cc9ad1e66f2473aa49d060e3
#
_entry.id   d25ed1e2cc9ad1e66f2473aa49d060e3
#
_cell.length_a   1.000
_cell.length_b   1.000
_cell.length_c   1.000
_cell.angle_alpha   90.00
_cell.angle_beta   90.00
_cell.angle_gamma   90.00
#
_symmetry.space_group_name_H-M   'P 1'
#
loop_
_entity.id
_entity.type
_entity.pdbx_description
1 polymer ?
#
loop_
_entity_poly.entity_id
_entity_poly.type
_entity_poly.pdbx_seq_one_letter_code
_entity_poly.pdbx_strand_id
1 'polypeptide(L)'
;WMESEQKPFTQISQGKNKHTKIEEKPIKTNMNEEIKSTINKVKQSRNISLEQLKLLLEINDDEGVRFIRDEAVKVCQKTYGNQVLIRGLIEFTNFCKNDCYYCGIRRSNSQADRYRLTKEQMLDCCASGYELGFRTFVLQGGEDGYFTDDKICDLVSAIKEIYQDCAVTLSKGEKSKESYKRYFDAGAVRYLLRHETADEAHYKKLHPEEMSLAHRKQ
;
A
#
# COMPACT_ATOMS: atom_id res chain seq x y z
N TRP A 1 3.21 -25.28 27.34
CA TRP A 1 4.17 -26.03 26.57
C TRP A 1 3.45 -27.28 26.05
N MET A 2 2.88 -27.16 24.84
CA MET A 2 2.34 -28.32 24.11
C MET A 2 2.96 -28.27 22.71
N GLU A 3 3.75 -29.29 22.42
CA GLU A 3 4.23 -29.55 21.06
C GLU A 3 3.02 -29.83 20.17
N SER A 4 2.77 -28.94 19.20
CA SER A 4 1.81 -29.21 18.14
C SER A 4 2.58 -29.57 16.87
N GLU A 5 2.48 -30.84 16.49
CA GLU A 5 2.99 -31.41 15.25
C GLU A 5 2.48 -30.58 14.04
N GLN A 6 3.41 -29.97 13.33
CA GLN A 6 3.13 -29.33 12.03
C GLN A 6 2.95 -30.46 10.98
N LYS A 7 1.72 -30.65 10.53
CA LYS A 7 1.45 -31.49 9.36
C LYS A 7 1.93 -30.76 8.10
N PRO A 8 2.64 -31.43 7.17
CA PRO A 8 3.09 -30.81 5.93
C PRO A 8 1.89 -30.45 5.04
N PHE A 9 1.98 -29.27 4.39
CA PHE A 9 1.02 -28.83 3.39
C PHE A 9 0.89 -29.87 2.28
N THR A 10 -0.26 -30.50 2.19
CA THR A 10 -0.58 -31.48 1.13
C THR A 10 -0.69 -30.73 -0.19
N GLN A 11 0.05 -31.18 -1.20
CA GLN A 11 -0.05 -30.72 -2.58
C GLN A 11 -1.51 -30.77 -3.03
N ILE A 12 -2.05 -29.62 -3.39
CA ILE A 12 -3.36 -29.55 -4.05
C ILE A 12 -3.18 -30.12 -5.45
N SER A 13 -3.82 -31.25 -5.70
CA SER A 13 -3.84 -31.92 -6.99
C SER A 13 -4.35 -30.97 -8.06
N GLN A 14 -3.61 -30.85 -9.18
CA GLN A 14 -4.03 -30.14 -10.36
C GLN A 14 -5.29 -30.80 -10.95
N GLY A 15 -6.45 -30.31 -10.57
CA GLY A 15 -7.71 -30.63 -11.25
C GLY A 15 -7.65 -30.10 -12.68
N LYS A 16 -7.79 -30.97 -13.67
CA LYS A 16 -7.94 -30.59 -15.08
C LYS A 16 -9.23 -29.76 -15.23
N ASN A 17 -9.14 -28.46 -15.14
CA ASN A 17 -10.24 -27.56 -15.53
C ASN A 17 -10.42 -27.67 -17.05
N LYS A 18 -11.51 -28.30 -17.46
CA LYS A 18 -12.04 -28.19 -18.82
C LYS A 18 -12.49 -26.74 -19.01
N HIS A 19 -11.66 -25.92 -19.62
CA HIS A 19 -12.08 -24.60 -20.08
C HIS A 19 -13.14 -24.78 -21.14
N THR A 20 -14.40 -24.61 -20.78
CA THR A 20 -15.48 -24.37 -21.72
C THR A 20 -15.15 -23.03 -22.37
N LYS A 21 -14.83 -23.03 -23.68
CA LYS A 21 -14.72 -21.82 -24.48
C LYS A 21 -16.10 -21.17 -24.49
N ILE A 22 -16.26 -20.12 -23.69
CA ILE A 22 -17.38 -19.20 -23.82
C ILE A 22 -17.07 -18.40 -25.10
N GLU A 23 -17.80 -18.63 -26.16
CA GLU A 23 -17.77 -17.78 -27.35
C GLU A 23 -18.32 -16.41 -26.95
N GLU A 24 -17.43 -15.45 -26.73
CA GLU A 24 -17.78 -14.06 -26.54
C GLU A 24 -18.33 -13.50 -27.84
N LYS A 25 -19.67 -13.40 -27.92
CA LYS A 25 -20.31 -12.64 -28.99
C LYS A 25 -19.81 -11.20 -28.96
N PRO A 26 -19.38 -10.59 -30.07
CA PRO A 26 -18.96 -9.20 -30.07
C PRO A 26 -20.16 -8.32 -29.65
N ILE A 27 -20.09 -7.76 -28.46
CA ILE A 27 -21.05 -6.79 -27.95
C ILE A 27 -20.86 -5.52 -28.78
N LYS A 28 -21.90 -5.08 -29.49
CA LYS A 28 -21.91 -3.79 -30.18
C LYS A 28 -21.82 -2.69 -29.13
N THR A 29 -20.66 -2.09 -29.02
CA THR A 29 -20.38 -1.10 -27.98
C THR A 29 -20.96 0.25 -28.38
N ASN A 30 -21.95 0.70 -27.65
CA ASN A 30 -22.46 2.08 -27.70
C ASN A 30 -21.70 2.98 -26.71
N MET A 31 -20.47 2.58 -26.37
CA MET A 31 -19.66 3.34 -25.42
C MET A 31 -19.30 4.70 -26.00
N ASN A 32 -19.48 5.75 -25.19
CA ASN A 32 -19.19 7.13 -25.55
C ASN A 32 -17.75 7.25 -26.10
N GLU A 33 -17.62 7.71 -27.35
CA GLU A 33 -16.32 7.91 -28.02
C GLU A 33 -15.39 8.85 -27.24
N GLU A 34 -15.95 9.76 -26.46
CA GLU A 34 -15.20 10.65 -25.58
C GLU A 34 -14.47 9.88 -24.49
N ILE A 35 -15.12 8.88 -23.88
CA ILE A 35 -14.50 7.97 -22.89
C ILE A 35 -13.33 7.22 -23.50
N LYS A 36 -13.51 6.62 -24.67
CA LYS A 36 -12.45 5.89 -25.38
C LYS A 36 -11.27 6.81 -25.72
N SER A 37 -11.58 8.00 -26.24
CA SER A 37 -10.58 9.02 -26.57
C SER A 37 -9.78 9.44 -25.32
N THR A 38 -10.48 9.68 -24.21
CA THR A 38 -9.86 10.07 -22.94
C THR A 38 -8.94 8.95 -22.42
N ILE A 39 -9.38 7.71 -22.42
CA ILE A 39 -8.55 6.57 -21.99
C ILE A 39 -7.30 6.42 -22.87
N ASN A 40 -7.44 6.55 -24.18
CA ASN A 40 -6.30 6.48 -25.10
C ASN A 40 -5.30 7.61 -24.84
N LYS A 41 -5.76 8.82 -24.54
CA LYS A 41 -4.92 9.97 -24.19
C LYS A 41 -4.15 9.71 -22.88
N VAL A 42 -4.82 9.17 -21.86
CA VAL A 42 -4.17 8.79 -20.59
C VAL A 42 -3.08 7.74 -20.81
N LYS A 43 -3.34 6.74 -21.65
CA LYS A 43 -2.36 5.68 -21.97
C LYS A 43 -1.10 6.23 -22.63
N GLN A 44 -1.24 7.26 -23.47
CA GLN A 44 -0.13 7.84 -24.22
C GLN A 44 0.66 8.87 -23.41
N SER A 45 -0.02 9.80 -22.75
CA SER A 45 0.61 10.98 -22.13
C SER A 45 0.65 10.93 -20.61
N ARG A 46 -0.14 10.06 -19.96
CA ARG A 46 -0.38 10.04 -18.50
C ARG A 46 -0.87 11.40 -17.96
N ASN A 47 -1.34 12.26 -18.83
CA ASN A 47 -1.78 13.61 -18.49
C ASN A 47 -3.19 13.82 -19.01
N ILE A 48 -4.10 14.15 -18.10
CA ILE A 48 -5.51 14.44 -18.40
C ILE A 48 -5.96 15.69 -17.66
N SER A 49 -6.97 16.39 -18.19
CA SER A 49 -7.60 17.48 -17.49
C SER A 49 -8.47 16.99 -16.32
N LEU A 50 -8.81 17.93 -15.43
CA LEU A 50 -9.71 17.62 -14.31
C LEU A 50 -11.09 17.14 -14.81
N GLU A 51 -11.61 17.73 -15.88
CA GLU A 51 -12.89 17.35 -16.52
C GLU A 51 -12.82 15.92 -17.07
N GLN A 52 -11.72 15.57 -17.73
CA GLN A 52 -11.49 14.23 -18.23
C GLN A 52 -11.37 13.19 -17.10
N LEU A 53 -10.69 13.56 -16.00
CA LEU A 53 -10.63 12.70 -14.81
C LEU A 53 -12.01 12.50 -14.21
N LYS A 54 -12.79 13.58 -14.07
CA LYS A 54 -14.16 13.52 -13.57
C LYS A 54 -15.04 12.62 -14.44
N LEU A 55 -14.96 12.77 -15.78
CA LEU A 55 -15.68 11.90 -16.72
C LEU A 55 -15.37 10.42 -16.47
N LEU A 56 -14.10 10.04 -16.25
CA LEU A 56 -13.73 8.64 -15.99
C LEU A 56 -14.22 8.14 -14.62
N LEU A 57 -14.24 9.00 -13.60
CA LEU A 57 -14.71 8.64 -12.25
C LEU A 57 -16.24 8.53 -12.15
N GLU A 58 -16.99 9.20 -13.01
CA GLU A 58 -18.44 9.18 -13.04
C GLU A 58 -19.02 8.01 -13.88
N ILE A 59 -18.19 7.24 -14.55
CA ILE A 59 -18.62 6.06 -15.28
C ILE A 59 -19.15 5.02 -14.28
N ASN A 60 -20.42 4.66 -14.44
CA ASN A 60 -21.13 3.71 -13.55
C ASN A 60 -21.85 2.61 -14.32
N ASP A 61 -21.82 2.59 -15.65
CA ASP A 61 -22.36 1.51 -16.46
C ASP A 61 -21.34 0.36 -16.59
N ASP A 62 -21.86 -0.86 -16.63
CA ASP A 62 -21.05 -2.09 -16.64
C ASP A 62 -20.09 -2.18 -17.83
N GLU A 63 -20.46 -1.60 -18.97
CA GLU A 63 -19.64 -1.62 -20.19
C GLU A 63 -18.43 -0.68 -20.04
N GLY A 64 -18.65 0.56 -19.61
CA GLY A 64 -17.60 1.53 -19.39
C GLY A 64 -16.61 1.09 -18.33
N VAL A 65 -17.12 0.58 -17.18
CA VAL A 65 -16.29 0.04 -16.08
C VAL A 65 -15.44 -1.14 -16.58
N ARG A 66 -16.03 -2.06 -17.33
CA ARG A 66 -15.31 -3.22 -17.90
C ARG A 66 -14.21 -2.78 -18.87
N PHE A 67 -14.52 -1.84 -19.74
CA PHE A 67 -13.53 -1.32 -20.69
C PHE A 67 -12.33 -0.67 -20.00
N ILE A 68 -12.56 0.20 -19.00
CA ILE A 68 -11.47 0.82 -18.21
C ILE A 68 -10.61 -0.25 -17.57
N ARG A 69 -11.23 -1.23 -16.92
CA ARG A 69 -10.54 -2.34 -16.27
C ARG A 69 -9.69 -3.13 -17.27
N ASP A 70 -10.26 -3.50 -18.41
CA ASP A 70 -9.56 -4.31 -19.41
C ASP A 70 -8.37 -3.56 -20.03
N GLU A 71 -8.51 -2.25 -20.26
CA GLU A 71 -7.40 -1.41 -20.69
C GLU A 71 -6.31 -1.24 -19.60
N ALA A 72 -6.70 -1.10 -18.34
CA ALA A 72 -5.77 -1.07 -17.23
C ALA A 72 -5.02 -2.39 -17.06
N VAL A 73 -5.70 -3.53 -17.21
CA VAL A 73 -5.08 -4.87 -17.21
C VAL A 73 -4.04 -5.00 -18.32
N LYS A 74 -4.34 -4.56 -19.57
CA LYS A 74 -3.38 -4.59 -20.67
C LYS A 74 -2.12 -3.78 -20.37
N VAL A 75 -2.27 -2.58 -19.79
CA VAL A 75 -1.13 -1.75 -19.38
C VAL A 75 -0.32 -2.41 -18.27
N CYS A 76 -1.00 -2.97 -17.26
CA CYS A 76 -0.37 -3.69 -16.16
C CYS A 76 0.44 -4.89 -16.65
N GLN A 77 -0.17 -5.74 -17.52
CA GLN A 77 0.48 -6.91 -18.09
C GLN A 77 1.68 -6.55 -18.96
N LYS A 78 1.60 -5.46 -19.72
CA LYS A 78 2.73 -4.95 -20.52
C LYS A 78 3.91 -4.54 -19.64
N THR A 79 3.65 -4.02 -18.45
CA THR A 79 4.68 -3.48 -17.54
C THR A 79 5.24 -4.53 -16.60
N TYR A 80 4.39 -5.38 -16.04
CA TYR A 80 4.72 -6.33 -14.97
C TYR A 80 4.49 -7.80 -15.35
N GLY A 81 4.00 -8.09 -16.56
CA GLY A 81 3.56 -9.44 -16.93
C GLY A 81 2.36 -9.90 -16.07
N ASN A 82 2.34 -11.18 -15.73
CA ASN A 82 1.32 -11.77 -14.87
C ASN A 82 1.79 -11.91 -13.41
N GLN A 83 2.84 -11.18 -13.02
CA GLN A 83 3.40 -11.25 -11.68
C GLN A 83 2.54 -10.48 -10.69
N VAL A 84 2.34 -11.04 -9.51
CA VAL A 84 1.77 -10.37 -8.35
C VAL A 84 2.92 -9.98 -7.43
N LEU A 85 3.14 -8.67 -7.28
CA LEU A 85 4.19 -8.13 -6.40
C LEU A 85 3.66 -8.07 -4.98
N ILE A 86 4.24 -8.89 -4.10
CA ILE A 86 3.90 -8.95 -2.67
C ILE A 86 4.91 -8.16 -1.84
N ARG A 87 4.48 -7.69 -0.67
CA ARG A 87 5.30 -6.92 0.27
C ARG A 87 5.20 -7.51 1.65
N GLY A 88 6.32 -7.62 2.35
CA GLY A 88 6.35 -7.99 3.77
C GLY A 88 5.99 -6.76 4.62
N LEU A 89 4.88 -6.80 5.33
CA LEU A 89 4.48 -5.76 6.26
C LEU A 89 4.98 -6.11 7.66
N ILE A 90 5.71 -5.18 8.28
CA ILE A 90 6.18 -5.27 9.66
C ILE A 90 5.56 -4.11 10.43
N GLU A 91 4.56 -4.42 11.27
CA GLU A 91 3.94 -3.44 12.16
C GLU A 91 4.77 -3.36 13.44
N PHE A 92 5.74 -2.46 13.48
CA PHE A 92 6.76 -2.42 14.53
C PHE A 92 6.32 -1.75 15.83
N THR A 93 5.23 -0.99 15.81
CA THR A 93 4.64 -0.38 17.00
C THR A 93 3.16 -0.09 16.81
N ASN A 94 2.37 -0.25 17.85
CA ASN A 94 0.98 0.20 17.88
C ASN A 94 0.74 1.35 18.87
N PHE A 95 1.81 2.01 19.36
CA PHE A 95 1.69 3.29 20.03
C PHE A 95 1.48 4.40 19.01
N CYS A 96 0.56 5.33 19.28
CA CYS A 96 0.32 6.48 18.44
C CYS A 96 0.02 7.71 19.28
N LYS A 97 0.58 8.88 18.91
CA LYS A 97 0.27 10.16 19.55
C LYS A 97 -1.11 10.71 19.16
N ASN A 98 -1.64 10.29 18.00
CA ASN A 98 -2.88 10.78 17.42
C ASN A 98 -4.10 10.02 17.94
N ASP A 99 -5.26 10.66 17.81
CA ASP A 99 -6.53 10.12 18.28
C ASP A 99 -7.59 10.03 17.17
N CYS A 100 -7.18 9.59 15.98
CA CYS A 100 -8.06 9.41 14.83
C CYS A 100 -9.22 8.48 15.18
N TYR A 101 -10.48 8.92 15.02
CA TYR A 101 -11.67 8.26 15.55
C TYR A 101 -11.92 6.86 14.97
N TYR A 102 -11.47 6.60 13.77
CA TYR A 102 -11.58 5.30 13.08
C TYR A 102 -10.48 4.30 13.45
N CYS A 103 -9.41 4.73 14.15
CA CYS A 103 -8.20 3.94 14.29
C CYS A 103 -8.21 3.10 15.57
N GLY A 104 -7.99 1.78 15.45
CA GLY A 104 -7.90 0.86 16.58
C GLY A 104 -6.70 1.11 17.49
N ILE A 105 -5.62 1.71 16.96
CA ILE A 105 -4.43 2.05 17.75
C ILE A 105 -4.39 3.53 18.17
N ARG A 106 -5.52 4.24 18.11
CA ARG A 106 -5.58 5.63 18.58
C ARG A 106 -5.20 5.76 20.07
N ARG A 107 -4.67 6.92 20.42
CA ARG A 107 -4.14 7.18 21.78
C ARG A 107 -5.13 6.84 22.89
N SER A 108 -6.40 7.23 22.72
CA SER A 108 -7.45 7.04 23.74
C SER A 108 -7.97 5.60 23.88
N ASN A 109 -7.62 4.69 22.96
CA ASN A 109 -8.07 3.31 23.06
C ASN A 109 -7.30 2.56 24.17
N SER A 110 -7.91 2.46 25.35
CA SER A 110 -7.37 1.74 26.51
C SER A 110 -7.47 0.21 26.39
N GLN A 111 -8.22 -0.32 25.40
CA GLN A 111 -8.38 -1.75 25.20
C GLN A 111 -7.29 -2.35 24.29
N ALA A 112 -6.42 -1.51 23.70
CA ALA A 112 -5.36 -1.98 22.84
C ALA A 112 -4.14 -2.42 23.66
N ASP A 113 -3.75 -3.68 23.55
CA ASP A 113 -2.48 -4.16 24.06
C ASP A 113 -1.34 -3.51 23.31
N ARG A 114 -0.52 -2.71 24.01
CA ARG A 114 0.52 -1.88 23.41
C ARG A 114 1.85 -2.62 23.35
N TYR A 115 2.51 -2.54 22.17
CA TYR A 115 3.83 -3.14 21.97
C TYR A 115 4.74 -2.26 21.13
N ARG A 116 6.03 -2.53 21.24
CA ARG A 116 7.10 -2.06 20.35
C ARG A 116 8.02 -3.22 20.06
N LEU A 117 8.27 -3.49 18.81
CA LEU A 117 9.29 -4.47 18.42
C LEU A 117 10.69 -3.89 18.65
N THR A 118 11.63 -4.74 19.02
CA THR A 118 13.04 -4.38 19.07
C THR A 118 13.63 -4.39 17.65
N LYS A 119 14.82 -3.81 17.46
CA LYS A 119 15.54 -3.86 16.19
C LYS A 119 15.78 -5.30 15.74
N GLU A 120 16.18 -6.17 16.66
CA GLU A 120 16.43 -7.58 16.43
C GLU A 120 15.17 -8.29 15.93
N GLN A 121 14.04 -8.10 16.61
CA GLN A 121 12.77 -8.68 16.19
C GLN A 121 12.35 -8.22 14.78
N MET A 122 12.58 -6.95 14.44
CA MET A 122 12.30 -6.44 13.09
C MET A 122 13.22 -7.05 12.04
N LEU A 123 14.50 -7.25 12.36
CA LEU A 123 15.46 -7.93 11.47
C LEU A 123 15.11 -9.42 11.30
N ASP A 124 14.66 -10.11 12.35
CA ASP A 124 14.17 -11.48 12.26
C ASP A 124 12.94 -11.62 11.37
N CYS A 125 12.02 -10.63 11.42
CA CYS A 125 10.90 -10.56 10.47
C CYS A 125 11.39 -10.38 9.02
N CYS A 126 12.42 -9.55 8.81
CA CYS A 126 13.03 -9.37 7.49
C CYS A 126 13.68 -10.67 7.01
N ALA A 127 14.41 -11.40 7.89
CA ALA A 127 15.04 -12.67 7.56
C ALA A 127 14.01 -13.70 7.09
N SER A 128 12.98 -13.92 7.91
CA SER A 128 11.88 -14.84 7.58
C SER A 128 11.16 -14.46 6.27
N GLY A 129 10.91 -13.16 6.08
CA GLY A 129 10.29 -12.66 4.85
C GLY A 129 11.18 -12.84 3.63
N TYR A 130 12.49 -12.62 3.75
CA TYR A 130 13.44 -12.80 2.66
C TYR A 130 13.52 -14.25 2.19
N GLU A 131 13.54 -15.21 3.11
CA GLU A 131 13.49 -16.66 2.82
C GLU A 131 12.20 -17.05 2.09
N LEU A 132 11.06 -16.41 2.43
CA LEU A 132 9.77 -16.59 1.77
C LEU A 132 9.68 -15.89 0.40
N GLY A 133 10.72 -15.19 -0.03
CA GLY A 133 10.79 -14.53 -1.33
C GLY A 133 10.32 -13.08 -1.36
N PHE A 134 10.00 -12.45 -0.22
CA PHE A 134 9.72 -11.01 -0.19
C PHE A 134 10.97 -10.20 -0.56
N ARG A 135 10.77 -9.15 -1.37
CA ARG A 135 11.83 -8.21 -1.79
C ARG A 135 11.44 -6.76 -1.54
N THR A 136 10.36 -6.55 -0.80
CA THR A 136 9.96 -5.24 -0.28
C THR A 136 9.48 -5.40 1.14
N PHE A 137 10.08 -4.67 2.07
CA PHE A 137 9.62 -4.57 3.45
C PHE A 137 8.97 -3.22 3.70
N VAL A 138 7.80 -3.26 4.32
CA VAL A 138 7.05 -2.06 4.73
C VAL A 138 7.09 -1.98 6.25
N LEU A 139 7.85 -1.03 6.78
CA LEU A 139 7.90 -0.74 8.21
C LEU A 139 6.77 0.25 8.53
N GLN A 140 5.71 -0.25 9.14
CA GLN A 140 4.52 0.51 9.49
C GLN A 140 4.32 0.57 10.99
N GLY A 141 3.78 1.67 11.46
CA GLY A 141 3.41 1.82 12.86
C GLY A 141 2.60 3.08 13.11
N GLY A 142 2.16 3.26 14.34
CA GLY A 142 1.61 4.54 14.77
C GLY A 142 2.68 5.64 14.82
N GLU A 143 2.24 6.88 15.00
CA GLU A 143 3.15 8.01 15.20
C GLU A 143 3.73 7.98 16.63
N ASP A 144 4.70 7.11 16.81
CA ASP A 144 5.36 6.83 18.10
C ASP A 144 6.69 7.59 18.20
N GLY A 145 6.80 8.47 19.17
CA GLY A 145 8.01 9.26 19.42
C GLY A 145 9.21 8.44 19.92
N TYR A 146 8.99 7.21 20.38
CA TYR A 146 10.07 6.31 20.78
C TYR A 146 11.00 5.96 19.61
N PHE A 147 10.44 5.80 18.42
CA PHE A 147 11.19 5.56 17.21
C PHE A 147 11.66 6.88 16.59
N THR A 148 12.74 7.43 17.16
CA THR A 148 13.41 8.61 16.65
C THR A 148 13.94 8.38 15.23
N ASP A 149 14.31 9.46 14.54
CA ASP A 149 14.90 9.37 13.21
C ASP A 149 16.20 8.55 13.20
N ASP A 150 17.02 8.67 14.26
CA ASP A 150 18.26 7.89 14.40
C ASP A 150 17.97 6.39 14.45
N LYS A 151 16.99 5.96 15.27
CA LYS A 151 16.60 4.54 15.36
C LYS A 151 16.05 4.00 14.05
N ILE A 152 15.28 4.80 13.31
CA ILE A 152 14.75 4.39 12.00
C ILE A 152 15.86 4.34 10.96
N CYS A 153 16.75 5.31 10.91
CA CYS A 153 17.89 5.29 9.99
C CYS A 153 18.80 4.09 10.26
N ASP A 154 19.12 3.82 11.53
CA ASP A 154 19.92 2.66 11.95
C ASP A 154 19.28 1.32 11.53
N LEU A 155 17.96 1.18 11.71
CA LEU A 155 17.23 0.00 11.27
C LEU A 155 17.23 -0.14 9.74
N VAL A 156 16.95 0.94 9.00
CA VAL A 156 16.93 0.94 7.53
C VAL A 156 18.29 0.58 6.97
N SER A 157 19.37 1.18 7.50
CA SER A 157 20.75 0.86 7.11
C SER A 157 21.07 -0.61 7.36
N ALA A 158 20.74 -1.14 8.54
CA ALA A 158 20.97 -2.55 8.86
C ALA A 158 20.22 -3.51 7.90
N ILE A 159 18.96 -3.20 7.55
CA ILE A 159 18.22 -3.99 6.56
C ILE A 159 18.92 -3.92 5.20
N LYS A 160 19.38 -2.75 4.78
CA LYS A 160 20.06 -2.56 3.47
C LYS A 160 21.44 -3.20 3.41
N GLU A 161 22.15 -3.26 4.51
CA GLU A 161 23.44 -3.98 4.58
C GLU A 161 23.27 -5.48 4.38
N ILE A 162 22.21 -6.08 4.96
CA ILE A 162 21.93 -7.52 4.89
C ILE A 162 21.22 -7.89 3.58
N TYR A 163 20.22 -7.08 3.17
CA TYR A 163 19.31 -7.37 2.05
C TYR A 163 19.37 -6.25 1.00
N GLN A 164 20.47 -6.15 0.28
CA GLN A 164 20.76 -5.06 -0.68
C GLN A 164 19.73 -4.98 -1.82
N ASP A 165 19.16 -6.13 -2.24
CA ASP A 165 18.15 -6.25 -3.28
C ASP A 165 16.74 -5.94 -2.81
N CYS A 166 16.52 -5.74 -1.50
CA CYS A 166 15.22 -5.40 -0.95
C CYS A 166 14.96 -3.90 -0.95
N ALA A 167 13.72 -3.54 -1.28
CA ALA A 167 13.21 -2.17 -1.10
C ALA A 167 12.64 -1.99 0.31
N VAL A 168 12.98 -0.88 0.97
CA VAL A 168 12.39 -0.49 2.26
C VAL A 168 11.41 0.65 2.06
N THR A 169 10.20 0.47 2.56
CA THR A 169 9.13 1.48 2.60
C THR A 169 8.82 1.83 4.05
N LEU A 170 8.70 3.11 4.36
CA LEU A 170 8.32 3.58 5.70
C LEU A 170 6.88 4.09 5.70
N SER A 171 6.15 3.86 6.80
CA SER A 171 4.81 4.41 7.05
C SER A 171 4.61 4.64 8.55
N LYS A 172 5.00 5.81 9.03
CA LYS A 172 5.00 6.17 10.47
C LYS A 172 4.55 7.60 10.74
N GLY A 173 3.63 8.11 9.93
CA GLY A 173 3.05 9.45 10.07
C GLY A 173 3.88 10.58 9.47
N GLU A 174 3.55 11.81 9.84
CA GLU A 174 4.18 13.01 9.31
C GLU A 174 5.58 13.22 9.87
N LYS A 175 6.47 13.70 8.99
CA LYS A 175 7.86 14.00 9.31
C LYS A 175 8.31 15.30 8.64
N SER A 176 9.41 15.86 9.12
CA SER A 176 10.03 16.99 8.45
C SER A 176 10.72 16.57 7.14
N LYS A 177 10.97 17.52 6.26
CA LYS A 177 11.74 17.31 5.03
C LYS A 177 13.12 16.73 5.31
N GLU A 178 13.76 17.18 6.38
CA GLU A 178 15.05 16.69 6.85
C GLU A 178 14.97 15.22 7.28
N SER A 179 13.91 14.83 8.00
CA SER A 179 13.67 13.43 8.37
C SER A 179 13.51 12.54 7.12
N TYR A 180 12.70 12.97 6.15
CA TYR A 180 12.53 12.23 4.89
C TYR A 180 13.85 12.07 4.14
N LYS A 181 14.67 13.13 4.08
CA LYS A 181 15.99 13.06 3.48
C LYS A 181 16.89 12.05 4.19
N ARG A 182 16.94 12.07 5.51
CA ARG A 182 17.72 11.13 6.32
C ARG A 182 17.30 9.68 6.08
N TYR A 183 15.99 9.40 6.01
CA TYR A 183 15.48 8.07 5.72
C TYR A 183 15.88 7.60 4.31
N PHE A 184 15.82 8.50 3.34
CA PHE A 184 16.27 8.21 1.98
C PHE A 184 17.79 7.91 1.93
N ASP A 185 18.60 8.74 2.57
CA ASP A 185 20.05 8.56 2.66
C ASP A 185 20.42 7.25 3.37
N ALA A 186 19.62 6.80 4.33
CA ALA A 186 19.76 5.49 4.99
C ALA A 186 19.34 4.30 4.11
N GLY A 187 18.68 4.54 2.96
CA GLY A 187 18.31 3.51 2.00
C GLY A 187 16.81 3.20 1.88
N ALA A 188 15.92 3.95 2.56
CA ALA A 188 14.48 3.84 2.33
C ALA A 188 14.12 4.48 0.98
N VAL A 189 13.40 3.74 0.13
CA VAL A 189 13.10 4.18 -1.24
C VAL A 189 11.66 4.67 -1.41
N ARG A 190 10.81 4.48 -0.41
CA ARG A 190 9.40 4.92 -0.42
C ARG A 190 8.97 5.36 0.96
N TYR A 191 8.05 6.32 0.98
CA TYR A 191 7.32 6.73 2.18
C TYR A 191 5.82 6.76 1.88
N LEU A 192 5.03 6.10 2.72
CA LEU A 192 3.58 6.11 2.63
C LEU A 192 3.01 7.02 3.71
N LEU A 193 2.45 8.15 3.30
CA LEU A 193 1.68 9.04 4.17
C LEU A 193 0.22 9.01 3.75
N ARG A 194 -0.65 8.55 4.65
CA ARG A 194 -2.09 8.51 4.43
C ARG A 194 -2.74 9.82 4.85
N HIS A 195 -3.57 10.37 3.99
CA HIS A 195 -4.44 11.50 4.35
C HIS A 195 -5.91 11.10 4.51
N GLU A 196 -6.27 9.86 4.19
CA GLU A 196 -7.55 9.15 4.33
C GLU A 196 -8.68 9.73 3.46
N THR A 197 -8.78 11.05 3.35
CA THR A 197 -9.76 11.76 2.50
C THR A 197 -9.17 13.07 1.99
N ALA A 198 -9.62 13.52 0.83
CA ALA A 198 -9.26 14.83 0.27
C ALA A 198 -10.31 15.92 0.61
N ASP A 199 -11.45 15.53 1.19
CA ASP A 199 -12.52 16.43 1.61
C ASP A 199 -12.33 16.87 3.06
N GLU A 200 -12.30 18.20 3.29
CA GLU A 200 -12.02 18.75 4.62
C GLU A 200 -13.16 18.50 5.62
N ALA A 201 -14.41 18.56 5.16
CA ALA A 201 -15.56 18.32 6.04
C ALA A 201 -15.60 16.85 6.48
N HIS A 202 -15.23 15.93 5.58
CA HIS A 202 -15.08 14.52 5.91
C HIS A 202 -13.87 14.28 6.82
N TYR A 203 -12.75 14.94 6.58
CA TYR A 203 -11.56 14.82 7.43
C TYR A 203 -11.86 15.19 8.90
N LYS A 204 -12.60 16.29 9.14
CA LYS A 204 -13.03 16.73 10.46
C LYS A 204 -13.93 15.74 11.19
N LYS A 205 -14.67 14.88 10.45
CA LYS A 205 -15.46 13.80 11.06
C LYS A 205 -14.61 12.60 11.50
N LEU A 206 -13.45 12.44 10.91
CA LEU A 206 -12.56 11.30 11.15
C LEU A 206 -11.47 11.60 12.18
N HIS A 207 -11.19 12.87 12.45
CA HIS A 207 -10.05 13.31 13.23
C HIS A 207 -10.45 14.35 14.28
N PRO A 208 -9.72 14.42 15.40
CA PRO A 208 -9.90 15.48 16.37
C PRO A 208 -9.52 16.86 15.80
N GLU A 209 -10.05 17.92 16.45
CA GLU A 209 -9.98 19.30 15.96
C GLU A 209 -8.54 19.83 15.81
N GLU A 210 -7.60 19.33 16.59
CA GLU A 210 -6.17 19.69 16.51
C GLU A 210 -5.47 19.16 15.23
N MET A 211 -6.12 18.25 14.48
CA MET A 211 -5.59 17.72 13.22
C MET A 211 -6.23 18.42 12.04
N SER A 212 -5.44 18.86 11.07
CA SER A 212 -5.94 19.51 9.86
C SER A 212 -5.51 18.78 8.59
N LEU A 213 -6.43 18.70 7.62
CA LEU A 213 -6.14 18.13 6.30
C LEU A 213 -5.08 18.97 5.55
N ALA A 214 -5.09 20.28 5.72
CA ALA A 214 -4.11 21.18 5.10
C ALA A 214 -2.68 20.84 5.55
N HIS A 215 -2.46 20.61 6.85
CA HIS A 215 -1.17 20.20 7.39
C HIS A 215 -0.77 18.80 6.87
N ARG A 216 -1.73 17.88 6.77
CA ARG A 216 -1.49 16.50 6.29
C ARG A 216 -1.08 16.45 4.81
N LYS A 217 -1.43 17.47 4.03
CA LYS A 217 -1.11 17.55 2.59
C LYS A 217 0.17 18.34 2.26
N GLN A 218 0.79 18.99 3.23
CA GLN A 218 2.05 19.72 3.04
C GLN A 218 3.23 18.74 2.91
#